data_2a3f90143549d175782eab02aceb2fa5
#
_entry.id   2a3f90143549d175782eab02aceb2fa5
#
_cell.length_a   1.000
_cell.length_b   1.000
_cell.length_c   1.000
_cell.angle_alpha   90.00
_cell.angle_beta   90.00
_cell.angle_gamma   90.00
#
_symmetry.space_group_name_H-M   'P 1'
#
loop_
_entity.id
_entity.type
_entity.pdbx_description
1 polymer ?
#
loop_
_entity_poly.entity_id
_entity_poly.type
_entity_poly.pdbx_seq_one_letter_code
_entity_poly.pdbx_strand_id
1 'polypeptide(L)'
;MKKHYFFTSVTRNSDLSEKPFDVELVDRSEWATGDFVVGRVTGKRNRLYQCETRVGRMAAMVRGDLMVGALGERAATLEGVGKWQAVGDDLEMEALTSAGLMGKATSTSVFLPEFMSLTYLGHVKRNDNKLGMMDFVIQAESAALEMPVILLIGTSMSSGKTTSGQVIIRALNYLGKNVVAAKLTGAARFRDILTFRDAGAHHVFDFVDAGLPPTVCSESRFRNAIELLTSRIATTGADVLVAEAGASPLEPYNGEMAMNYLRDVNCFTVLCASDPYAVLGVQNAFGDHLQADLVAGPAANTDAAVALVKKLTGLRALNLQDRANHPELLELLKKALVSR
;
A
#
# COMPACT_ATOMS: atom_id res chain seq x y z
N MET A 1 -24.99 -13.13 24.53
CA MET A 1 -24.23 -11.86 24.39
C MET A 1 -24.02 -11.59 22.90
N LYS A 2 -24.23 -10.35 22.47
CA LYS A 2 -23.96 -9.95 21.08
C LYS A 2 -22.45 -10.03 20.84
N LYS A 3 -21.98 -10.77 19.80
CA LYS A 3 -20.54 -10.85 19.48
C LYS A 3 -20.08 -9.46 19.05
N HIS A 4 -18.95 -8.99 19.59
CA HIS A 4 -18.31 -7.75 19.18
C HIS A 4 -17.19 -8.06 18.22
N TYR A 5 -17.22 -7.46 17.02
CA TYR A 5 -16.22 -7.63 15.97
C TYR A 5 -15.41 -6.37 15.77
N PHE A 6 -14.09 -6.52 15.62
CA PHE A 6 -13.20 -5.48 15.13
C PHE A 6 -13.10 -5.58 13.59
N PHE A 7 -13.74 -4.66 12.91
CA PHE A 7 -13.68 -4.56 11.45
C PHE A 7 -12.39 -3.83 11.06
N THR A 8 -11.53 -4.53 10.34
CA THR A 8 -10.22 -4.01 9.92
C THR A 8 -10.35 -3.09 8.69
N SER A 9 -9.28 -2.37 8.38
CA SER A 9 -9.29 -1.42 7.26
C SER A 9 -9.39 -2.07 5.88
N VAL A 10 -9.04 -3.36 5.72
CA VAL A 10 -9.35 -4.09 4.47
C VAL A 10 -10.86 -4.29 4.25
N THR A 11 -11.68 -4.18 5.31
CA THR A 11 -13.14 -4.28 5.20
C THR A 11 -13.84 -2.94 5.01
N ARG A 12 -13.09 -1.83 4.85
CA ARG A 12 -13.62 -0.46 4.88
C ARG A 12 -14.69 -0.17 3.84
N ASN A 13 -14.61 -0.81 2.67
CA ASN A 13 -15.54 -0.64 1.56
C ASN A 13 -16.79 -1.51 1.69
N SER A 14 -16.83 -2.41 2.68
CA SER A 14 -17.96 -3.31 2.91
C SER A 14 -19.02 -2.70 3.84
N ASP A 15 -20.19 -3.29 3.82
CA ASP A 15 -21.31 -2.98 4.71
C ASP A 15 -21.38 -3.91 5.93
N LEU A 16 -20.33 -4.66 6.22
CA LEU A 16 -20.30 -5.70 7.26
C LEU A 16 -20.53 -5.13 8.68
N SER A 17 -20.17 -3.88 8.94
CA SER A 17 -20.45 -3.24 10.23
C SER A 17 -21.90 -2.78 10.40
N GLU A 18 -22.68 -2.77 9.32
CA GLU A 18 -24.02 -2.19 9.24
C GLU A 18 -25.08 -3.27 9.03
N LYS A 19 -24.78 -4.27 8.21
CA LYS A 19 -25.68 -5.36 7.88
C LYS A 19 -25.28 -6.68 8.53
N PRO A 20 -26.23 -7.54 8.90
CA PRO A 20 -25.96 -8.84 9.50
C PRO A 20 -25.23 -9.76 8.53
N PHE A 21 -24.43 -10.66 9.10
CA PHE A 21 -23.73 -11.73 8.41
C PHE A 21 -23.58 -12.94 9.34
N ASP A 22 -23.34 -14.09 8.75
CA ASP A 22 -23.03 -15.33 9.44
C ASP A 22 -21.53 -15.63 9.36
N VAL A 23 -21.04 -16.45 10.27
CA VAL A 23 -19.65 -16.94 10.28
C VAL A 23 -19.69 -18.45 10.28
N GLU A 24 -19.24 -19.05 9.19
CA GLU A 24 -19.31 -20.47 8.96
C GLU A 24 -17.96 -21.04 8.51
N LEU A 25 -17.66 -22.25 8.95
CA LEU A 25 -16.52 -23.00 8.45
C LEU A 25 -16.75 -23.33 6.96
N VAL A 26 -15.71 -23.07 6.17
CA VAL A 26 -15.68 -23.38 4.72
C VAL A 26 -14.51 -24.31 4.48
N ASP A 27 -14.66 -25.27 3.59
CA ASP A 27 -13.58 -26.18 3.20
C ASP A 27 -12.40 -25.37 2.63
N ARG A 28 -11.19 -25.77 2.98
CA ARG A 28 -9.98 -25.04 2.56
C ARG A 28 -9.77 -24.97 1.05
N SER A 29 -10.28 -25.94 0.32
CA SER A 29 -10.28 -25.95 -1.15
C SER A 29 -11.11 -24.82 -1.77
N GLU A 30 -12.03 -24.24 -1.01
CA GLU A 30 -12.89 -23.13 -1.44
C GLU A 30 -12.36 -21.75 -1.01
N TRP A 31 -11.27 -21.70 -0.24
CA TRP A 31 -10.71 -20.42 0.20
C TRP A 31 -10.08 -19.67 -0.97
N ALA A 32 -10.24 -18.34 -0.96
CA ALA A 32 -9.67 -17.48 -1.98
C ALA A 32 -9.08 -16.19 -1.39
N THR A 33 -8.07 -15.64 -2.06
CA THR A 33 -7.52 -14.32 -1.72
C THR A 33 -8.60 -13.25 -1.83
N GLY A 34 -8.79 -12.52 -0.74
CA GLY A 34 -9.82 -11.47 -0.62
C GLY A 34 -11.11 -11.92 0.04
N ASP A 35 -11.30 -13.22 0.32
CA ASP A 35 -12.43 -13.70 1.12
C ASP A 35 -12.39 -13.07 2.51
N PHE A 36 -13.51 -12.57 3.01
CA PHE A 36 -13.61 -12.08 4.36
C PHE A 36 -13.72 -13.23 5.36
N VAL A 37 -12.87 -13.18 6.37
CA VAL A 37 -12.82 -14.21 7.42
C VAL A 37 -12.81 -13.59 8.81
N VAL A 38 -13.22 -14.38 9.80
CA VAL A 38 -13.16 -14.02 11.21
C VAL A 38 -12.07 -14.83 11.89
N GLY A 39 -11.14 -14.15 12.54
CA GLY A 39 -10.11 -14.71 13.41
C GLY A 39 -10.35 -14.33 14.87
N ARG A 40 -10.11 -15.27 15.79
CA ARG A 40 -10.08 -15.01 17.23
C ARG A 40 -8.64 -14.83 17.68
N VAL A 41 -8.33 -13.74 18.36
CA VAL A 41 -7.00 -13.48 18.95
C VAL A 41 -6.67 -14.51 20.02
N THR A 42 -5.52 -15.20 19.89
CA THR A 42 -5.10 -16.29 20.80
C THR A 42 -3.77 -16.06 21.49
N GLY A 43 -2.85 -15.32 20.88
CA GLY A 43 -1.49 -15.14 21.37
C GLY A 43 -1.33 -14.19 22.55
N LYS A 44 -0.08 -14.03 23.00
CA LYS A 44 0.31 -13.07 24.04
C LYS A 44 0.50 -11.69 23.41
N ARG A 45 -0.09 -10.67 23.99
CA ARG A 45 -0.02 -9.28 23.53
C ARG A 45 1.42 -8.78 23.43
N ASN A 46 1.75 -8.22 22.27
CA ASN A 46 2.96 -7.44 22.01
C ASN A 46 2.61 -6.16 21.21
N ARG A 47 3.61 -5.39 20.74
CA ARG A 47 3.38 -4.13 19.99
C ARG A 47 2.63 -4.31 18.66
N LEU A 48 2.60 -5.52 18.07
CA LEU A 48 1.87 -5.82 16.82
C LEU A 48 0.40 -6.22 17.07
N TYR A 49 -0.03 -6.41 18.36
CA TYR A 49 -1.42 -6.74 18.68
C TYR A 49 -2.31 -5.50 18.60
N GLN A 50 -2.42 -5.01 17.40
CA GLN A 50 -3.22 -3.84 17.03
C GLN A 50 -4.01 -4.12 15.75
N CYS A 51 -5.25 -3.65 15.75
CA CYS A 51 -6.13 -3.63 14.58
C CYS A 51 -6.20 -2.20 14.04
N GLU A 52 -5.87 -1.99 12.79
CA GLU A 52 -6.24 -0.78 12.06
C GLU A 52 -7.70 -0.89 11.66
N THR A 53 -8.56 -0.12 12.31
CA THR A 53 -10.00 -0.16 12.07
C THR A 53 -10.36 0.40 10.70
N ARG A 54 -11.58 0.16 10.22
CA ARG A 54 -12.09 0.64 8.93
C ARG A 54 -11.95 2.17 8.71
N VAL A 55 -11.80 2.93 9.80
CA VAL A 55 -11.60 4.40 9.76
C VAL A 55 -10.12 4.80 9.97
N GLY A 56 -9.19 3.86 9.96
CA GLY A 56 -7.75 4.12 10.10
C GLY A 56 -7.26 4.29 11.54
N ARG A 57 -8.16 4.25 12.55
CA ARG A 57 -7.76 4.31 13.96
C ARG A 57 -7.12 2.98 14.40
N MET A 58 -6.01 3.05 15.11
CA MET A 58 -5.39 1.85 15.73
C MET A 58 -6.11 1.49 17.02
N ALA A 59 -6.58 0.25 17.12
CA ALA A 59 -7.18 -0.33 18.31
C ALA A 59 -6.29 -1.43 18.87
N ALA A 60 -6.02 -1.40 20.19
CA ALA A 60 -5.32 -2.48 20.86
C ALA A 60 -6.20 -3.73 20.90
N MET A 61 -5.61 -4.89 20.62
CA MET A 61 -6.29 -6.19 20.64
C MET A 61 -5.85 -7.00 21.84
N VAL A 62 -6.78 -7.78 22.38
CA VAL A 62 -6.51 -8.70 23.50
C VAL A 62 -7.02 -10.10 23.18
N ARG A 63 -6.50 -11.09 23.88
CA ARG A 63 -6.93 -12.49 23.71
C ARG A 63 -8.45 -12.62 23.85
N GLY A 64 -9.06 -13.29 22.89
CA GLY A 64 -10.53 -13.49 22.79
C GLY A 64 -11.25 -12.51 21.88
N ASP A 65 -10.62 -11.39 21.50
CA ASP A 65 -11.21 -10.47 20.54
C ASP A 65 -11.44 -11.15 19.20
N LEU A 66 -12.51 -10.71 18.50
CA LEU A 66 -12.87 -11.18 17.17
C LEU A 66 -12.50 -10.13 16.13
N MET A 67 -11.67 -10.51 15.17
CA MET A 67 -11.19 -9.64 14.10
C MET A 67 -11.74 -10.10 12.76
N VAL A 68 -12.35 -9.19 12.00
CA VAL A 68 -12.77 -9.42 10.62
C VAL A 68 -11.72 -8.84 9.69
N GLY A 69 -11.17 -9.68 8.81
CA GLY A 69 -10.16 -9.31 7.83
C GLY A 69 -10.33 -10.06 6.53
N ALA A 70 -9.30 -10.06 5.69
CA ALA A 70 -9.31 -10.74 4.40
C ALA A 70 -8.13 -11.69 4.25
N LEU A 71 -8.36 -12.86 3.64
CA LEU A 71 -7.31 -13.79 3.28
C LEU A 71 -6.36 -13.17 2.24
N GLY A 72 -5.05 -13.34 2.43
CA GLY A 72 -4.09 -12.84 1.46
C GLY A 72 -2.67 -13.28 1.72
N GLU A 73 -1.74 -12.66 1.01
CA GLU A 73 -0.31 -12.95 1.07
C GLU A 73 0.48 -11.68 1.41
N ARG A 74 1.47 -11.80 2.27
CA ARG A 74 2.46 -10.77 2.55
C ARG A 74 3.84 -11.26 2.11
N ALA A 75 4.56 -10.44 1.38
CA ALA A 75 5.90 -10.74 0.88
C ALA A 75 6.90 -9.59 1.18
N ALA A 76 6.86 -9.07 2.41
CA ALA A 76 7.74 -7.98 2.84
C ALA A 76 9.15 -8.53 3.12
N THR A 77 10.05 -8.36 2.18
CA THR A 77 11.39 -8.97 2.12
C THR A 77 12.24 -8.74 3.36
N LEU A 78 12.16 -7.55 3.96
CA LEU A 78 12.97 -7.19 5.14
C LEU A 78 12.23 -7.39 6.48
N GLU A 79 10.96 -7.78 6.44
CA GLU A 79 10.12 -7.85 7.65
C GLU A 79 9.56 -9.25 7.87
N GLY A 80 8.64 -9.68 7.03
CA GLY A 80 8.01 -10.98 7.18
C GLY A 80 7.14 -11.38 5.99
N VAL A 81 7.14 -12.68 5.75
CA VAL A 81 6.43 -13.34 4.65
C VAL A 81 5.40 -14.30 5.22
N GLY A 82 4.25 -14.37 4.60
CA GLY A 82 3.18 -15.30 4.99
C GLY A 82 2.06 -15.32 3.96
N LYS A 83 1.28 -16.39 3.98
CA LYS A 83 0.19 -16.59 3.03
C LYS A 83 -0.93 -17.43 3.63
N TRP A 84 -2.17 -17.23 3.17
CA TRP A 84 -3.31 -18.00 3.66
C TRP A 84 -3.23 -19.48 3.29
N GLN A 85 -2.61 -19.86 2.19
CA GLN A 85 -2.42 -21.26 1.76
C GLN A 85 -1.57 -22.08 2.74
N ALA A 86 -0.79 -21.42 3.59
CA ALA A 86 0.04 -22.06 4.60
C ALA A 86 -0.72 -22.34 5.92
N VAL A 87 -1.97 -21.93 6.05
CA VAL A 87 -2.83 -22.27 7.19
C VAL A 87 -3.08 -23.79 7.18
N GLY A 88 -2.76 -24.47 8.29
CA GLY A 88 -2.88 -25.92 8.44
C GLY A 88 -4.26 -26.36 8.92
N ASP A 89 -4.38 -27.66 9.21
CA ASP A 89 -5.62 -28.27 9.75
C ASP A 89 -5.91 -27.80 11.19
N ASP A 90 -4.89 -27.26 11.87
CA ASP A 90 -5.01 -26.60 13.18
C ASP A 90 -5.80 -25.28 13.11
N LEU A 91 -6.04 -24.76 11.91
CA LEU A 91 -6.71 -23.50 11.65
C LEU A 91 -6.04 -22.29 12.32
N GLU A 92 -4.77 -22.43 12.69
CA GLU A 92 -4.00 -21.33 13.25
C GLU A 92 -3.43 -20.45 12.14
N MET A 93 -3.60 -19.16 12.31
CA MET A 93 -3.16 -18.12 11.39
C MET A 93 -2.63 -16.89 12.15
N GLU A 94 -2.16 -15.90 11.41
CA GLU A 94 -1.77 -14.61 11.96
C GLU A 94 -2.42 -13.45 11.19
N ALA A 95 -2.58 -12.32 11.86
CA ALA A 95 -2.75 -11.04 11.20
C ALA A 95 -1.40 -10.59 10.64
N LEU A 96 -1.17 -10.81 9.36
CA LEU A 96 0.06 -10.47 8.65
C LEU A 96 0.27 -8.95 8.55
N THR A 97 -0.80 -8.17 8.64
CA THR A 97 -0.78 -6.71 8.81
C THR A 97 -1.86 -6.28 9.81
N SER A 98 -1.67 -5.12 10.45
CA SER A 98 -2.71 -4.53 11.30
C SER A 98 -3.99 -4.17 10.54
N ALA A 99 -3.89 -3.99 9.22
CA ALA A 99 -5.03 -3.72 8.33
C ALA A 99 -5.96 -4.92 8.15
N GLY A 100 -5.59 -6.11 8.64
CA GLY A 100 -6.44 -7.30 8.57
C GLY A 100 -6.14 -8.23 7.42
N LEU A 101 -4.95 -8.17 6.82
CA LEU A 101 -4.46 -9.22 5.94
C LEU A 101 -4.18 -10.46 6.76
N MET A 102 -4.85 -11.57 6.49
CA MET A 102 -4.80 -12.79 7.29
C MET A 102 -4.22 -13.97 6.52
N GLY A 103 -3.37 -14.74 7.20
CA GLY A 103 -2.71 -15.93 6.67
C GLY A 103 -1.76 -16.52 7.70
N LYS A 104 -0.90 -17.45 7.31
CA LYS A 104 0.14 -18.08 8.15
C LYS A 104 1.49 -17.47 7.81
N ALA A 105 2.21 -16.96 8.81
CA ALA A 105 3.59 -16.50 8.64
C ALA A 105 4.49 -17.70 8.32
N THR A 106 5.30 -17.58 7.27
CA THR A 106 6.25 -18.61 6.82
C THR A 106 7.70 -18.23 7.10
N SER A 107 7.97 -16.92 7.19
CA SER A 107 9.28 -16.40 7.56
C SER A 107 9.11 -15.01 8.19
N THR A 108 9.84 -14.75 9.28
CA THR A 108 9.76 -13.46 9.99
C THR A 108 11.18 -13.04 10.40
N SER A 109 11.49 -11.76 10.18
CA SER A 109 12.74 -11.15 10.64
C SER A 109 12.84 -11.22 12.16
N VAL A 110 14.01 -11.56 12.68
CA VAL A 110 14.29 -11.58 14.13
C VAL A 110 14.16 -10.20 14.79
N PHE A 111 14.17 -9.12 14.02
CA PHE A 111 13.97 -7.76 14.52
C PHE A 111 12.50 -7.37 14.71
N LEU A 112 11.57 -8.20 14.22
CA LEU A 112 10.14 -8.01 14.43
C LEU A 112 9.65 -8.87 15.60
N PRO A 113 8.68 -8.39 16.41
CA PRO A 113 7.94 -9.27 17.31
C PRO A 113 7.07 -10.21 16.48
N GLU A 114 6.64 -11.31 17.12
CA GLU A 114 5.68 -12.25 16.54
C GLU A 114 4.42 -11.53 16.07
N PHE A 115 3.91 -11.94 14.92
CA PHE A 115 2.61 -11.47 14.42
C PHE A 115 1.49 -11.83 15.39
N MET A 116 0.39 -11.11 15.31
CA MET A 116 -0.78 -11.38 16.16
C MET A 116 -1.40 -12.71 15.76
N SER A 117 -1.32 -13.68 16.68
CA SER A 117 -1.84 -15.03 16.47
C SER A 117 -3.37 -15.03 16.54
N LEU A 118 -3.97 -15.75 15.62
CA LEU A 118 -5.41 -15.90 15.45
C LEU A 118 -5.76 -17.38 15.27
N THR A 119 -6.95 -17.79 15.73
CA THR A 119 -7.60 -19.03 15.27
C THR A 119 -8.70 -18.65 14.29
N TYR A 120 -8.71 -19.24 13.09
CA TYR A 120 -9.78 -19.10 12.12
C TYR A 120 -11.10 -19.62 12.69
N LEU A 121 -12.16 -18.82 12.60
CA LEU A 121 -13.51 -19.19 13.04
C LEU A 121 -14.48 -19.46 11.90
N GLY A 122 -14.21 -18.95 10.72
CA GLY A 122 -15.05 -19.14 9.56
C GLY A 122 -14.97 -17.98 8.57
N HIS A 123 -15.55 -18.19 7.40
CA HIS A 123 -15.80 -17.16 6.40
C HIS A 123 -17.04 -16.34 6.77
N VAL A 124 -16.99 -15.08 6.38
CA VAL A 124 -18.17 -14.21 6.44
C VAL A 124 -19.10 -14.58 5.30
N LYS A 125 -20.35 -14.89 5.63
CA LYS A 125 -21.39 -15.29 4.65
C LYS A 125 -22.64 -14.44 4.80
N ARG A 126 -23.38 -14.33 3.71
CA ARG A 126 -24.71 -13.74 3.68
C ARG A 126 -25.56 -14.47 2.65
N ASN A 127 -26.74 -14.96 3.05
CA ASN A 127 -27.61 -15.77 2.19
C ASN A 127 -26.85 -16.95 1.55
N ASP A 128 -26.13 -17.71 2.38
CA ASP A 128 -25.28 -18.85 2.01
C ASP A 128 -24.08 -18.54 1.10
N ASN A 129 -23.92 -17.31 0.60
CA ASN A 129 -22.79 -16.93 -0.22
C ASN A 129 -21.66 -16.38 0.64
N LYS A 130 -20.41 -16.79 0.33
CA LYS A 130 -19.21 -16.14 0.90
C LYS A 130 -19.18 -14.68 0.47
N LEU A 131 -18.71 -13.82 1.37
CA LEU A 131 -18.43 -12.43 1.06
C LEU A 131 -16.93 -12.20 1.02
N GLY A 132 -16.51 -11.42 0.05
CA GLY A 132 -15.13 -11.01 -0.13
C GLY A 132 -15.01 -9.55 -0.56
N MET A 133 -13.79 -9.08 -0.72
CA MET A 133 -13.52 -7.70 -1.08
C MET A 133 -14.12 -7.32 -2.44
N MET A 134 -14.15 -8.27 -3.40
CA MET A 134 -14.67 -8.02 -4.75
C MET A 134 -16.17 -7.73 -4.79
N ASP A 135 -16.95 -8.20 -3.81
CA ASP A 135 -18.38 -7.93 -3.72
C ASP A 135 -18.73 -6.46 -3.42
N PHE A 136 -17.74 -5.70 -2.97
CA PHE A 136 -17.90 -4.30 -2.55
C PHE A 136 -17.07 -3.32 -3.37
N VAL A 137 -16.56 -3.75 -4.51
CA VAL A 137 -15.81 -2.88 -5.43
C VAL A 137 -16.77 -1.95 -6.18
N ILE A 138 -16.54 -0.66 -6.07
CA ILE A 138 -17.28 0.34 -6.84
C ILE A 138 -16.71 0.35 -8.25
N GLN A 139 -17.51 -0.07 -9.22
CA GLN A 139 -17.15 -0.04 -10.62
C GLN A 139 -17.03 1.39 -11.13
N ALA A 140 -16.21 1.60 -12.16
CA ALA A 140 -16.08 2.85 -12.88
C ALA A 140 -16.06 2.59 -14.39
N GLU A 141 -16.55 3.54 -15.15
CA GLU A 141 -16.35 3.52 -16.60
C GLU A 141 -14.86 3.72 -16.91
N SER A 142 -14.38 3.06 -17.97
CA SER A 142 -12.99 3.19 -18.39
C SER A 142 -12.70 4.64 -18.78
N ALA A 143 -11.70 5.22 -18.16
CA ALA A 143 -11.24 6.59 -18.43
C ALA A 143 -9.70 6.64 -18.47
N ALA A 144 -9.16 7.34 -19.45
CA ALA A 144 -7.72 7.53 -19.57
C ALA A 144 -7.20 8.47 -18.48
N LEU A 145 -6.01 8.15 -17.95
CA LEU A 145 -5.30 8.99 -16.99
C LEU A 145 -4.49 10.04 -17.79
N GLU A 146 -5.02 11.25 -17.94
CA GLU A 146 -4.38 12.32 -18.72
C GLU A 146 -3.58 13.31 -17.86
N MET A 147 -3.82 13.32 -16.53
CA MET A 147 -3.11 14.23 -15.63
C MET A 147 -1.65 13.80 -15.40
N PRO A 148 -0.74 14.77 -15.14
CA PRO A 148 0.64 14.47 -14.73
C PRO A 148 0.69 13.57 -13.49
N VAL A 149 1.69 12.70 -13.41
CA VAL A 149 1.91 11.78 -12.31
C VAL A 149 3.25 12.05 -11.64
N ILE A 150 3.26 12.23 -10.32
CA ILE A 150 4.47 12.15 -9.49
C ILE A 150 4.52 10.74 -8.93
N LEU A 151 5.40 9.90 -9.47
CA LEU A 151 5.51 8.50 -9.10
C LEU A 151 6.60 8.32 -8.03
N LEU A 152 6.20 7.83 -6.86
CA LEU A 152 7.09 7.49 -5.76
C LEU A 152 7.41 6.00 -5.81
N ILE A 153 8.66 5.67 -6.05
CA ILE A 153 9.18 4.30 -5.99
C ILE A 153 10.19 4.18 -4.85
N GLY A 154 10.47 2.97 -4.39
CA GLY A 154 11.40 2.80 -3.28
C GLY A 154 12.20 1.51 -3.33
N THR A 155 13.33 1.48 -2.63
CA THR A 155 14.18 0.30 -2.50
C THR A 155 13.65 -0.71 -1.49
N SER A 156 12.73 -0.29 -0.61
CA SER A 156 12.11 -1.13 0.42
C SER A 156 10.87 -0.46 1.02
N MET A 157 10.15 -1.16 1.91
CA MET A 157 8.99 -0.58 2.62
C MET A 157 9.33 0.68 3.41
N SER A 158 10.51 0.76 4.04
CA SER A 158 10.91 1.88 4.92
C SER A 158 11.80 2.93 4.24
N SER A 159 11.82 2.99 2.92
CA SER A 159 12.69 3.90 2.14
C SER A 159 12.26 5.38 2.12
N GLY A 160 11.17 5.74 2.82
CA GLY A 160 10.74 7.14 2.94
C GLY A 160 9.73 7.62 1.88
N LYS A 161 9.14 6.74 1.08
CA LYS A 161 8.14 7.08 0.04
C LYS A 161 6.99 7.91 0.59
N THR A 162 6.30 7.42 1.60
CA THR A 162 5.13 8.08 2.18
C THR A 162 5.47 9.46 2.75
N THR A 163 6.63 9.59 3.42
CA THR A 163 7.11 10.89 3.93
C THR A 163 7.44 11.86 2.79
N SER A 164 8.11 11.38 1.75
CA SER A 164 8.39 12.19 0.54
C SER A 164 7.11 12.63 -0.15
N GLY A 165 6.12 11.72 -0.27
CA GLY A 165 4.81 12.02 -0.83
C GLY A 165 4.07 13.11 -0.06
N GLN A 166 4.11 13.09 1.27
CA GLN A 166 3.51 14.15 2.10
C GLN A 166 4.14 15.52 1.83
N VAL A 167 5.47 15.60 1.70
CA VAL A 167 6.15 16.87 1.41
C VAL A 167 5.77 17.36 0.00
N ILE A 168 5.75 16.47 -0.98
CA ILE A 168 5.39 16.79 -2.37
C ILE A 168 3.93 17.25 -2.45
N ILE A 169 2.99 16.59 -1.79
CA ILE A 169 1.57 17.00 -1.76
C ILE A 169 1.42 18.40 -1.19
N ARG A 170 2.10 18.72 -0.07
CA ARG A 170 2.09 20.07 0.50
C ARG A 170 2.66 21.11 -0.46
N ALA A 171 3.75 20.77 -1.17
CA ALA A 171 4.36 21.64 -2.16
C ALA A 171 3.43 21.88 -3.37
N LEU A 172 2.72 20.85 -3.86
CA LEU A 172 1.74 20.98 -4.93
C LEU A 172 0.54 21.84 -4.50
N ASN A 173 0.04 21.66 -3.28
CA ASN A 173 -1.01 22.52 -2.71
C ASN A 173 -0.56 23.98 -2.61
N TYR A 174 0.71 24.22 -2.20
CA TYR A 174 1.28 25.57 -2.20
C TYR A 174 1.32 26.19 -3.59
N LEU A 175 1.47 25.37 -4.65
CA LEU A 175 1.37 25.80 -6.06
C LEU A 175 -0.10 25.93 -6.54
N GLY A 176 -1.08 25.80 -5.67
CA GLY A 176 -2.51 25.91 -5.99
C GLY A 176 -3.09 24.73 -6.77
N LYS A 177 -2.47 23.54 -6.70
CA LYS A 177 -2.90 22.34 -7.42
C LYS A 177 -3.88 21.51 -6.61
N ASN A 178 -4.92 21.01 -7.26
CA ASN A 178 -5.81 20.00 -6.72
C ASN A 178 -5.16 18.62 -6.86
N VAL A 179 -4.79 18.01 -5.74
CA VAL A 179 -4.01 16.76 -5.70
C VAL A 179 -4.90 15.56 -5.41
N VAL A 180 -4.82 14.53 -6.25
CA VAL A 180 -5.25 13.17 -5.90
C VAL A 180 -4.03 12.33 -5.56
N ALA A 181 -4.13 11.47 -4.52
CA ALA A 181 -3.03 10.58 -4.17
C ALA A 181 -3.48 9.13 -4.17
N ALA A 182 -2.58 8.22 -4.57
CA ALA A 182 -2.89 6.80 -4.61
C ALA A 182 -1.71 5.93 -4.20
N LYS A 183 -2.00 4.80 -3.52
CA LYS A 183 -1.06 3.72 -3.33
C LYS A 183 -1.40 2.60 -4.31
N LEU A 184 -0.55 2.40 -5.31
CA LEU A 184 -0.83 1.48 -6.41
C LEU A 184 -0.49 0.04 -6.09
N THR A 185 0.56 -0.20 -5.26
CA THR A 185 1.03 -1.55 -4.94
C THR A 185 1.44 -1.69 -3.48
N GLY A 186 1.50 -2.95 -3.00
CA GLY A 186 1.95 -3.29 -1.65
C GLY A 186 0.97 -4.17 -0.87
N ALA A 187 1.13 -4.22 0.44
CA ALA A 187 0.16 -4.79 1.37
C ALA A 187 -0.74 -3.68 1.94
N ALA A 188 -2.02 -4.00 2.18
CA ALA A 188 -3.00 -3.05 2.66
C ALA A 188 -2.58 -2.40 3.99
N ARG A 189 -2.67 -1.09 4.03
CA ARG A 189 -2.47 -0.26 5.21
C ARG A 189 -3.12 1.10 4.97
N PHE A 190 -4.31 1.30 5.50
CA PHE A 190 -5.12 2.48 5.21
C PHE A 190 -4.46 3.79 5.68
N ARG A 191 -3.71 3.72 6.80
CA ARG A 191 -2.93 4.85 7.30
C ARG A 191 -1.99 5.47 6.27
N ASP A 192 -1.45 4.67 5.33
CA ASP A 192 -0.51 5.20 4.33
C ASP A 192 -1.20 6.25 3.45
N ILE A 193 -2.40 5.96 2.93
CA ILE A 193 -3.14 6.93 2.12
C ILE A 193 -3.83 8.02 2.97
N LEU A 194 -4.17 7.74 4.22
CA LEU A 194 -4.68 8.77 5.13
C LEU A 194 -3.62 9.84 5.41
N THR A 195 -2.33 9.48 5.50
CA THR A 195 -1.26 10.47 5.65
C THR A 195 -1.14 11.40 4.44
N PHE A 196 -1.49 10.93 3.24
CA PHE A 196 -1.59 11.79 2.05
C PHE A 196 -2.79 12.74 2.13
N ARG A 197 -3.92 12.27 2.65
CA ARG A 197 -5.08 13.14 2.94
C ARG A 197 -4.72 14.20 3.97
N ASP A 198 -4.02 13.84 5.05
CA ASP A 198 -3.53 14.77 6.08
C ASP A 198 -2.53 15.79 5.52
N ALA A 199 -1.81 15.43 4.46
CA ALA A 199 -0.93 16.35 3.73
C ALA A 199 -1.69 17.30 2.78
N GLY A 200 -2.99 17.09 2.58
CA GLY A 200 -3.88 17.93 1.79
C GLY A 200 -4.25 17.35 0.41
N ALA A 201 -4.10 16.04 0.18
CA ALA A 201 -4.68 15.41 -0.99
C ALA A 201 -6.22 15.43 -0.88
N HIS A 202 -6.92 15.91 -1.91
CA HIS A 202 -8.38 16.05 -1.93
C HIS A 202 -9.07 14.67 -2.03
N HIS A 203 -8.48 13.77 -2.81
CA HIS A 203 -8.91 12.38 -2.97
C HIS A 203 -7.76 11.44 -2.71
N VAL A 204 -8.03 10.31 -2.06
CA VAL A 204 -7.03 9.26 -1.82
C VAL A 204 -7.62 7.89 -2.16
N PHE A 205 -6.81 7.05 -2.80
CA PHE A 205 -7.18 5.70 -3.23
C PHE A 205 -6.06 4.71 -2.93
N ASP A 206 -6.41 3.43 -2.81
CA ASP A 206 -5.45 2.35 -2.88
C ASP A 206 -6.06 1.09 -3.52
N PHE A 207 -5.26 0.06 -3.72
CA PHE A 207 -5.67 -1.19 -4.35
C PHE A 207 -6.77 -1.95 -3.58
N VAL A 208 -7.04 -1.62 -2.31
CA VAL A 208 -8.20 -2.15 -1.55
C VAL A 208 -9.50 -1.63 -2.16
N ASP A 209 -9.50 -0.42 -2.74
CA ASP A 209 -10.65 0.14 -3.45
C ASP A 209 -10.96 -0.60 -4.76
N ALA A 210 -9.98 -1.37 -5.26
CA ALA A 210 -10.12 -2.28 -6.40
C ALA A 210 -10.22 -3.77 -5.98
N GLY A 211 -10.50 -4.06 -4.71
CA GLY A 211 -10.77 -5.40 -4.21
C GLY A 211 -9.53 -6.26 -3.93
N LEU A 212 -8.34 -5.66 -3.81
CA LEU A 212 -7.10 -6.38 -3.51
C LEU A 212 -6.67 -6.16 -2.06
N PRO A 213 -6.52 -7.21 -1.22
CA PRO A 213 -5.95 -7.06 0.13
C PRO A 213 -4.43 -6.87 0.12
N PRO A 214 -3.62 -7.57 -0.73
CA PRO A 214 -2.33 -7.17 -1.21
C PRO A 214 -2.35 -7.12 -2.74
N THR A 215 -1.33 -6.55 -3.35
CA THR A 215 -1.11 -6.66 -4.79
C THR A 215 -0.22 -7.86 -5.18
N VAL A 216 0.02 -8.79 -4.27
CA VAL A 216 0.58 -10.11 -4.58
C VAL A 216 -0.53 -10.96 -5.19
N CYS A 217 -0.62 -10.92 -6.51
CA CYS A 217 -1.64 -11.62 -7.31
C CYS A 217 -1.15 -11.81 -8.76
N SER A 218 -1.93 -12.53 -9.57
CA SER A 218 -1.61 -12.68 -11.00
C SER A 218 -1.62 -11.33 -11.71
N GLU A 219 -0.81 -11.23 -12.76
CA GLU A 219 -0.72 -10.02 -13.60
C GLU A 219 -2.07 -9.58 -14.15
N SER A 220 -2.90 -10.53 -14.59
CA SER A 220 -4.24 -10.25 -15.13
C SER A 220 -5.15 -9.61 -14.06
N ARG A 221 -5.12 -10.14 -12.84
CA ARG A 221 -5.90 -9.59 -11.73
C ARG A 221 -5.41 -8.20 -11.34
N PHE A 222 -4.10 -8.00 -11.31
CA PHE A 222 -3.51 -6.70 -11.01
C PHE A 222 -3.82 -5.67 -12.11
N ARG A 223 -3.75 -6.06 -13.38
CA ARG A 223 -4.11 -5.20 -14.53
C ARG A 223 -5.53 -4.67 -14.40
N ASN A 224 -6.50 -5.55 -14.17
CA ASN A 224 -7.89 -5.14 -13.99
C ASN A 224 -8.06 -4.16 -12.81
N ALA A 225 -7.34 -4.41 -11.71
CA ALA A 225 -7.40 -3.55 -10.52
C ALA A 225 -6.78 -2.17 -10.76
N ILE A 226 -5.62 -2.08 -11.45
CA ILE A 226 -4.98 -0.80 -11.72
C ILE A 226 -5.78 0.01 -12.76
N GLU A 227 -6.37 -0.64 -13.77
CA GLU A 227 -7.27 0.01 -14.74
C GLU A 227 -8.50 0.60 -14.06
N LEU A 228 -9.14 -0.15 -13.18
CA LEU A 228 -10.27 0.35 -12.40
C LEU A 228 -9.87 1.52 -11.51
N LEU A 229 -8.74 1.40 -10.80
CA LEU A 229 -8.25 2.42 -9.88
C LEU A 229 -7.91 3.72 -10.63
N THR A 230 -7.18 3.64 -11.73
CA THR A 230 -6.80 4.80 -12.55
C THR A 230 -8.01 5.44 -13.24
N SER A 231 -9.00 4.65 -13.67
CA SER A 231 -10.27 5.18 -14.18
C SER A 231 -11.03 5.99 -13.13
N ARG A 232 -11.08 5.51 -11.88
CA ARG A 232 -11.68 6.28 -10.77
C ARG A 232 -10.89 7.55 -10.46
N ILE A 233 -9.56 7.50 -10.53
CA ILE A 233 -8.69 8.66 -10.34
C ILE A 233 -8.92 9.69 -11.44
N ALA A 234 -9.01 9.27 -12.69
CA ALA A 234 -9.23 10.15 -13.83
C ALA A 234 -10.52 10.99 -13.73
N THR A 235 -11.56 10.46 -13.08
CA THR A 235 -12.84 11.15 -12.89
C THR A 235 -12.87 12.13 -11.72
N THR A 236 -11.79 12.29 -10.95
CA THR A 236 -11.77 13.18 -9.77
C THR A 236 -11.68 14.66 -10.11
N GLY A 237 -11.29 15.03 -11.34
CA GLY A 237 -11.03 16.42 -11.73
C GLY A 237 -9.77 17.02 -11.06
N ALA A 238 -8.85 16.18 -10.58
CA ALA A 238 -7.59 16.63 -10.00
C ALA A 238 -6.60 17.12 -11.08
N ASP A 239 -5.69 18.01 -10.70
CA ASP A 239 -4.65 18.54 -11.57
C ASP A 239 -3.44 17.61 -11.70
N VAL A 240 -3.20 16.76 -10.68
CA VAL A 240 -2.02 15.90 -10.57
C VAL A 240 -2.28 14.71 -9.67
N LEU A 241 -1.73 13.55 -10.07
CA LEU A 241 -1.68 12.34 -9.24
C LEU A 241 -0.33 12.22 -8.54
N VAL A 242 -0.33 12.03 -7.22
CA VAL A 242 0.83 11.54 -6.47
C VAL A 242 0.62 10.05 -6.20
N ALA A 243 1.37 9.20 -6.90
CA ALA A 243 1.23 7.76 -6.88
C ALA A 243 2.40 7.10 -6.12
N GLU A 244 2.10 6.26 -5.12
CA GLU A 244 3.09 5.43 -4.45
C GLU A 244 3.05 4.00 -5.00
N ALA A 245 4.16 3.54 -5.61
CA ALA A 245 4.41 2.12 -5.85
C ALA A 245 5.04 1.53 -4.58
N GLY A 246 4.21 0.92 -3.74
CA GLY A 246 4.59 0.40 -2.42
C GLY A 246 5.51 -0.81 -2.51
N ALA A 247 6.28 -1.04 -1.41
CA ALA A 247 7.43 -1.91 -1.32
C ALA A 247 8.53 -1.50 -2.33
N SER A 248 9.13 -2.43 -3.06
CA SER A 248 10.10 -2.18 -4.12
C SER A 248 9.53 -2.69 -5.45
N PRO A 249 9.93 -2.13 -6.60
CA PRO A 249 9.45 -2.61 -7.89
C PRO A 249 9.71 -4.10 -8.15
N LEU A 250 10.80 -4.66 -7.60
CA LEU A 250 11.19 -6.07 -7.77
C LEU A 250 10.59 -7.02 -6.73
N GLU A 251 9.96 -6.51 -5.67
CA GLU A 251 9.22 -7.36 -4.74
C GLU A 251 7.90 -7.84 -5.40
N PRO A 252 7.36 -9.01 -5.02
CA PRO A 252 6.24 -9.64 -5.73
C PRO A 252 4.90 -8.94 -5.53
N TYR A 253 4.90 -7.62 -5.53
CA TYR A 253 3.71 -6.76 -5.38
C TYR A 253 3.26 -6.12 -6.70
N ASN A 254 3.73 -6.62 -7.86
CA ASN A 254 3.43 -6.04 -9.18
C ASN A 254 3.92 -4.58 -9.37
N GLY A 255 4.98 -4.18 -8.67
CA GLY A 255 5.53 -2.82 -8.77
C GLY A 255 6.04 -2.47 -10.17
N GLU A 256 6.75 -3.39 -10.82
CA GLU A 256 7.23 -3.21 -12.20
C GLU A 256 6.05 -3.08 -13.18
N MET A 257 4.99 -3.88 -12.99
CA MET A 257 3.79 -3.76 -13.83
C MET A 257 3.10 -2.41 -13.64
N ALA A 258 3.02 -1.88 -12.41
CA ALA A 258 2.47 -0.54 -12.16
C ALA A 258 3.28 0.54 -12.87
N MET A 259 4.61 0.45 -12.84
CA MET A 259 5.51 1.37 -13.55
C MET A 259 5.32 1.28 -15.07
N ASN A 260 5.25 0.06 -15.62
CA ASN A 260 5.02 -0.16 -17.04
C ASN A 260 3.64 0.36 -17.49
N TYR A 261 2.62 0.25 -16.65
CA TYR A 261 1.29 0.78 -16.91
C TYR A 261 1.28 2.31 -17.02
N LEU A 262 2.13 2.99 -16.26
CA LEU A 262 2.26 4.46 -16.26
C LEU A 262 3.32 4.98 -17.25
N ARG A 263 3.97 4.11 -18.03
CA ARG A 263 5.10 4.49 -18.91
C ARG A 263 4.74 5.58 -19.92
N ASP A 264 3.53 5.52 -20.48
CA ASP A 264 3.06 6.44 -21.52
C ASP A 264 2.36 7.69 -20.94
N VAL A 265 2.29 7.79 -19.60
CA VAL A 265 1.77 8.96 -18.91
C VAL A 265 2.92 9.92 -18.60
N ASN A 266 2.65 11.23 -18.56
CA ASN A 266 3.64 12.21 -18.10
C ASN A 266 4.00 11.96 -16.63
N CYS A 267 5.08 11.20 -16.40
CA CYS A 267 5.56 10.84 -15.06
C CYS A 267 6.83 11.61 -14.68
N PHE A 268 6.84 12.14 -13.45
CA PHE A 268 8.04 12.57 -12.72
C PHE A 268 8.33 11.55 -11.64
N THR A 269 9.43 10.82 -11.78
CA THR A 269 9.75 9.69 -10.89
C THR A 269 10.68 10.10 -9.77
N VAL A 270 10.24 9.88 -8.52
CA VAL A 270 11.01 10.09 -7.30
C VAL A 270 11.42 8.75 -6.72
N LEU A 271 12.72 8.46 -6.75
CA LEU A 271 13.31 7.26 -6.13
C LEU A 271 13.63 7.54 -4.66
N CYS A 272 12.90 6.92 -3.77
CA CYS A 272 13.16 6.93 -2.33
C CYS A 272 14.04 5.73 -1.96
N ALA A 273 15.25 5.97 -1.47
CA ALA A 273 16.21 4.91 -1.20
C ALA A 273 16.70 4.94 0.25
N SER A 274 17.08 3.76 0.77
CA SER A 274 17.61 3.61 2.13
C SER A 274 18.98 4.28 2.30
N ASP A 275 19.79 4.25 1.26
CA ASP A 275 21.15 4.77 1.24
C ASP A 275 21.64 5.00 -0.21
N PRO A 276 22.77 5.71 -0.43
CA PRO A 276 23.28 6.00 -1.77
C PRO A 276 23.66 4.77 -2.60
N TYR A 277 24.08 3.66 -1.99
CA TYR A 277 24.40 2.43 -2.73
C TYR A 277 23.15 1.71 -3.22
N ALA A 278 22.05 1.81 -2.47
CA ALA A 278 20.75 1.30 -2.91
C ALA A 278 20.26 2.03 -4.16
N VAL A 279 20.54 3.34 -4.32
CA VAL A 279 20.26 4.10 -5.55
C VAL A 279 20.99 3.51 -6.74
N LEU A 280 22.31 3.28 -6.58
CA LEU A 280 23.14 2.65 -7.63
C LEU A 280 22.64 1.22 -7.95
N GLY A 281 22.22 0.46 -6.93
CA GLY A 281 21.64 -0.86 -7.11
C GLY A 281 20.39 -0.85 -7.98
N VAL A 282 19.48 0.09 -7.74
CA VAL A 282 18.26 0.26 -8.56
C VAL A 282 18.61 0.65 -10.00
N GLN A 283 19.52 1.62 -10.19
CA GLN A 283 19.98 2.01 -11.52
C GLN A 283 20.52 0.81 -12.32
N ASN A 284 21.36 -0.02 -11.68
CA ASN A 284 21.94 -1.19 -12.32
C ASN A 284 20.90 -2.30 -12.60
N ALA A 285 19.92 -2.47 -11.71
CA ALA A 285 18.88 -3.49 -11.85
C ALA A 285 17.89 -3.18 -12.98
N PHE A 286 17.54 -1.91 -13.19
CA PHE A 286 16.55 -1.48 -14.16
C PHE A 286 17.16 -0.89 -15.44
N GLY A 287 18.44 -0.45 -15.43
CA GLY A 287 19.08 0.19 -16.57
C GLY A 287 18.25 1.37 -17.09
N ASP A 288 18.06 1.40 -18.41
CA ASP A 288 17.28 2.46 -19.08
C ASP A 288 15.76 2.35 -18.83
N HIS A 289 15.28 1.27 -18.23
CA HIS A 289 13.85 1.07 -17.97
C HIS A 289 13.32 1.92 -16.81
N LEU A 290 14.20 2.45 -15.96
CA LEU A 290 13.85 3.31 -14.84
C LEU A 290 14.81 4.49 -14.74
N GLN A 291 14.37 5.65 -15.21
CA GLN A 291 15.07 6.91 -14.98
C GLN A 291 14.38 7.69 -13.87
N ALA A 292 15.07 7.82 -12.72
CA ALA A 292 14.59 8.67 -11.64
C ALA A 292 14.93 10.15 -11.93
N ASP A 293 13.94 11.02 -11.84
CA ASP A 293 14.12 12.48 -11.99
C ASP A 293 14.68 13.09 -10.69
N LEU A 294 14.39 12.46 -9.56
CA LEU A 294 14.80 12.90 -8.23
C LEU A 294 15.05 11.72 -7.29
N VAL A 295 16.12 11.77 -6.52
CA VAL A 295 16.37 10.86 -5.39
C VAL A 295 16.00 11.56 -4.09
N ALA A 296 15.28 10.84 -3.21
CA ALA A 296 14.85 11.32 -1.91
C ALA A 296 14.96 10.22 -0.83
N GLY A 297 14.40 10.48 0.34
CA GLY A 297 14.42 9.55 1.47
C GLY A 297 15.75 9.53 2.22
N PRO A 298 16.06 8.47 2.99
CA PRO A 298 17.29 8.38 3.77
C PRO A 298 18.58 8.57 2.96
N ALA A 299 18.60 8.14 1.70
CA ALA A 299 19.73 8.32 0.78
C ALA A 299 20.09 9.79 0.49
N ALA A 300 19.23 10.73 0.84
CA ALA A 300 19.41 12.17 0.61
C ALA A 300 19.26 13.00 1.91
N ASN A 301 19.41 12.40 3.09
CA ASN A 301 19.15 13.08 4.36
C ASN A 301 20.25 14.06 4.82
N THR A 302 21.41 14.03 4.19
CA THR A 302 22.54 14.93 4.50
C THR A 302 23.22 15.39 3.22
N ASP A 303 23.93 16.52 3.26
CA ASP A 303 24.71 17.04 2.12
C ASP A 303 25.75 16.02 1.63
N ALA A 304 26.35 15.27 2.55
CA ALA A 304 27.31 14.22 2.22
C ALA A 304 26.63 13.06 1.46
N ALA A 305 25.42 12.67 1.86
CA ALA A 305 24.64 11.65 1.17
C ALA A 305 24.20 12.13 -0.22
N VAL A 306 23.71 13.35 -0.34
CA VAL A 306 23.36 13.99 -1.63
C VAL A 306 24.57 14.03 -2.57
N ALA A 307 25.74 14.47 -2.07
CA ALA A 307 26.98 14.48 -2.85
C ALA A 307 27.41 13.08 -3.29
N LEU A 308 27.23 12.08 -2.43
CA LEU A 308 27.57 10.70 -2.74
C LEU A 308 26.61 10.08 -3.78
N VAL A 309 25.30 10.32 -3.69
CA VAL A 309 24.34 9.93 -4.74
C VAL A 309 24.75 10.51 -6.08
N LYS A 310 25.00 11.83 -6.15
CA LYS A 310 25.44 12.50 -7.39
C LYS A 310 26.74 11.89 -7.94
N LYS A 311 27.71 11.62 -7.07
CA LYS A 311 29.01 11.03 -7.45
C LYS A 311 28.83 9.62 -8.04
N LEU A 312 27.98 8.78 -7.43
CA LEU A 312 27.81 7.37 -7.83
C LEU A 312 26.94 7.21 -9.07
N THR A 313 25.92 8.06 -9.24
CA THR A 313 24.81 7.81 -10.16
C THR A 313 24.56 8.95 -11.14
N GLY A 314 25.10 10.12 -10.91
CA GLY A 314 24.80 11.33 -11.70
C GLY A 314 23.41 11.92 -11.42
N LEU A 315 22.56 11.25 -10.66
CA LEU A 315 21.18 11.66 -10.38
C LEU A 315 21.13 12.87 -9.44
N ARG A 316 20.08 13.66 -9.59
CA ARG A 316 19.74 14.73 -8.66
C ARG A 316 19.18 14.12 -7.37
N ALA A 317 19.61 14.63 -6.22
CA ALA A 317 19.09 14.21 -4.93
C ALA A 317 18.78 15.45 -4.06
N LEU A 318 17.67 15.40 -3.30
CA LEU A 318 17.28 16.46 -2.37
C LEU A 318 16.82 15.88 -1.03
N ASN A 319 17.24 16.49 0.06
CA ASN A 319 16.61 16.29 1.35
C ASN A 319 15.27 17.03 1.36
N LEU A 320 14.17 16.31 1.12
CA LEU A 320 12.83 16.91 1.06
C LEU A 320 12.33 17.39 2.43
N GLN A 321 12.92 16.94 3.52
CA GLN A 321 12.56 17.37 4.87
C GLN A 321 13.26 18.69 5.27
N ASP A 322 14.31 19.07 4.56
CA ASP A 322 14.98 20.35 4.78
C ASP A 322 14.25 21.46 4.02
N ARG A 323 13.77 22.45 4.77
CA ARG A 323 13.07 23.61 4.20
C ARG A 323 13.93 24.45 3.26
N ALA A 324 15.25 24.43 3.41
CA ALA A 324 16.16 25.12 2.51
C ALA A 324 16.07 24.61 1.05
N ASN A 325 15.67 23.35 0.87
CA ASN A 325 15.52 22.73 -0.44
C ASN A 325 14.10 22.90 -1.08
N HIS A 326 13.14 23.47 -0.33
CA HIS A 326 11.78 23.65 -0.83
C HIS A 326 11.70 24.53 -2.09
N PRO A 327 12.44 25.62 -2.25
CA PRO A 327 12.43 26.40 -3.50
C PRO A 327 12.83 25.57 -4.71
N GLU A 328 13.87 24.74 -4.60
CA GLU A 328 14.30 23.85 -5.69
C GLU A 328 13.22 22.78 -5.98
N LEU A 329 12.63 22.19 -4.96
CA LEU A 329 11.52 21.24 -5.12
C LEU A 329 10.35 21.87 -5.90
N LEU A 330 9.94 23.09 -5.54
CA LEU A 330 8.85 23.80 -6.22
C LEU A 330 9.15 24.02 -7.71
N GLU A 331 10.37 24.39 -8.07
CA GLU A 331 10.79 24.55 -9.47
C GLU A 331 10.78 23.21 -10.23
N LEU A 332 11.19 22.12 -9.59
CA LEU A 332 11.11 20.78 -10.19
C LEU A 332 9.66 20.36 -10.44
N LEU A 333 8.78 20.56 -9.46
CA LEU A 333 7.36 20.21 -9.58
C LEU A 333 6.66 21.06 -10.64
N LYS A 334 6.93 22.36 -10.74
CA LYS A 334 6.40 23.21 -11.82
C LYS A 334 6.76 22.65 -13.20
N LYS A 335 8.01 22.22 -13.40
CA LYS A 335 8.46 21.60 -14.66
C LYS A 335 7.76 20.27 -14.93
N ALA A 336 7.58 19.45 -13.89
CA ALA A 336 6.90 18.16 -14.00
C ALA A 336 5.41 18.29 -14.40
N LEU A 337 4.76 19.39 -14.02
CA LEU A 337 3.35 19.66 -14.32
C LEU A 337 3.11 20.19 -15.74
N VAL A 338 4.15 20.66 -16.41
CA VAL A 338 4.04 21.09 -17.82
C VAL A 338 4.24 19.86 -18.69
N SER A 339 3.25 19.54 -19.54
CA SER A 339 3.28 18.38 -20.45
C SER A 339 4.62 18.28 -21.19
N ARG A 340 5.19 17.07 -21.19
CA ARG A 340 6.30 16.74 -22.11
C ARG A 340 5.79 16.55 -23.51
#